data_f3a3b4d7f04f2fd36cd87e876257d973
#
_entry.id   f3a3b4d7f04f2fd36cd87e876257d973
#
_cell.length_a   1.000
_cell.length_b   1.000
_cell.length_c   1.000
_cell.angle_alpha   90.00
_cell.angle_beta   90.00
_cell.angle_gamma   90.00
#
_symmetry.space_group_name_H-M   'P 1'
#
loop_
_entity.id
_entity.type
_entity.pdbx_description
1 polymer ?
#
loop_
_entity_poly.entity_id
_entity_poly.type
_entity_poly.pdbx_seq_one_letter_code
_entity_poly.pdbx_strand_id
1 'polypeptide(L)'
;MNRTILSSLAAVLVATAAVAQPQTAPATKPTAAAAAKAAETPQPAIDIVNKIQDFGTVPKGEKIKATFEVRNTGKAPLEISQVRPTCGCTVASFTREIAPGASGKITADVDTAGFTGPISKAVLVFSNDPTAPQVNLVIKADVRAFVEVLPRPLVIFTNVLQGEAATQKLVLASADGSDFKIESAAATSGPYQLSYRELPAKERIPDRKGSQWELTVTVPANAPEGMLNQKIVVKTTSPKAPEVTINVTGAVRPVVQVIPGTIDFGTVAGDAMIGHNVLIINNRQGAELQLSDVKVDNPNFTTEVIPLQAGQRYQVAVSMKAGVPKGAQKATLTIATNDPLRKSIEIPINAVVQ
;
A
#
# COMPACT_ATOMS: atom_id res chain seq x y z
N MET A 1 47.43 4.70 21.70
CA MET A 1 47.57 3.97 22.97
C MET A 1 47.02 2.59 22.80
N ASN A 2 47.93 1.71 22.60
CA ASN A 2 48.05 0.30 22.82
C ASN A 2 47.13 -0.33 23.85
N ARG A 3 46.56 -1.49 23.50
CA ARG A 3 46.71 -2.73 24.27
C ARG A 3 46.23 -3.95 23.51
N THR A 4 47.19 -4.67 23.01
CA THR A 4 47.33 -6.12 22.76
C THR A 4 47.02 -6.95 24.01
N ILE A 5 46.67 -8.23 23.85
CA ILE A 5 46.97 -9.42 24.66
C ILE A 5 45.84 -10.45 24.37
N LEU A 6 45.95 -11.74 24.23
CA LEU A 6 47.02 -12.75 24.07
C LEU A 6 46.30 -14.10 23.78
N SER A 7 46.97 -14.92 23.03
CA SER A 7 46.75 -16.31 22.68
C SER A 7 46.49 -17.27 23.85
N SER A 8 45.72 -18.34 23.61
CA SER A 8 45.88 -19.60 24.32
C SER A 8 45.70 -20.78 23.34
N LEU A 9 46.82 -21.44 23.05
CA LEU A 9 46.91 -22.77 22.45
C LEU A 9 46.55 -23.82 23.52
N ALA A 10 45.76 -24.84 23.19
CA ALA A 10 45.70 -26.08 23.92
C ALA A 10 45.89 -27.26 22.98
N ALA A 11 46.94 -27.97 23.19
CA ALA A 11 47.34 -29.21 22.48
C ALA A 11 46.51 -30.40 23.00
N VAL A 12 46.11 -31.27 22.11
CA VAL A 12 45.46 -32.55 22.46
C VAL A 12 46.30 -33.73 21.99
N LEU A 13 46.49 -34.64 22.93
CA LEU A 13 47.19 -35.89 22.84
C LEU A 13 46.54 -36.87 21.83
N VAL A 14 47.42 -37.54 21.08
CA VAL A 14 47.16 -38.75 20.28
C VAL A 14 47.25 -39.95 21.16
N ALA A 15 46.25 -40.84 21.16
CA ALA A 15 46.32 -42.16 21.70
C ALA A 15 46.09 -43.19 20.56
N THR A 16 47.16 -43.92 20.24
CA THR A 16 47.17 -45.08 19.35
C THR A 16 46.77 -46.32 20.12
N ALA A 17 45.83 -47.07 19.60
CA ALA A 17 45.54 -48.44 20.05
C ALA A 17 45.57 -49.42 18.85
N ALA A 18 46.19 -50.52 19.06
CA ALA A 18 46.68 -51.46 18.08
C ALA A 18 45.62 -52.49 17.60
N VAL A 19 45.91 -52.97 16.45
CA VAL A 19 45.42 -54.06 15.62
C VAL A 19 45.12 -55.38 16.35
N ALA A 20 44.03 -56.02 16.01
CA ALA A 20 43.85 -57.49 16.03
C ALA A 20 43.02 -57.94 14.83
N GLN A 21 43.63 -58.68 13.91
CA GLN A 21 42.93 -59.47 12.90
C GLN A 21 42.57 -60.86 13.45
N PRO A 22 41.45 -61.42 13.00
CA PRO A 22 41.34 -62.86 12.91
C PRO A 22 40.89 -63.38 11.52
N GLN A 23 41.68 -64.24 11.05
CA GLN A 23 41.53 -65.44 10.28
C GLN A 23 40.29 -65.72 9.42
N THR A 24 40.62 -66.11 8.21
CA THR A 24 39.82 -66.64 7.10
C THR A 24 39.12 -67.93 7.40
N ALA A 25 37.83 -68.04 7.00
CA ALA A 25 37.07 -69.25 6.80
C ALA A 25 36.48 -69.33 5.38
N PRO A 26 36.23 -70.49 4.80
CA PRO A 26 36.22 -70.69 3.35
C PRO A 26 34.89 -70.30 2.67
N ALA A 27 35.06 -69.94 1.40
CA ALA A 27 34.04 -69.52 0.48
C ALA A 27 32.99 -70.63 0.18
N THR A 28 31.76 -70.34 0.50
CA THR A 28 30.61 -71.07 -0.10
C THR A 28 30.06 -70.18 -1.24
N LYS A 29 29.99 -70.77 -2.45
CA LYS A 29 29.40 -70.16 -3.66
C LYS A 29 27.97 -69.75 -3.39
N PRO A 30 27.56 -68.47 -3.68
CA PRO A 30 26.18 -68.12 -3.71
C PRO A 30 25.58 -68.56 -5.05
N THR A 31 24.60 -69.39 -4.98
CA THR A 31 23.63 -69.72 -6.01
C THR A 31 23.01 -68.43 -6.52
N ALA A 32 22.97 -68.29 -7.85
CA ALA A 32 22.32 -67.16 -8.52
C ALA A 32 20.81 -67.18 -8.17
N ALA A 33 20.46 -66.38 -7.16
CA ALA A 33 19.09 -66.00 -6.93
C ALA A 33 18.72 -64.93 -7.98
N ALA A 34 17.74 -65.23 -8.82
CA ALA A 34 17.15 -64.35 -9.79
C ALA A 34 16.85 -63.01 -9.12
N ALA A 35 17.45 -61.94 -9.63
CA ALA A 35 17.06 -60.58 -9.26
C ALA A 35 15.59 -60.37 -9.66
N ALA A 36 14.69 -60.53 -8.72
CA ALA A 36 13.33 -60.08 -8.85
C ALA A 36 13.39 -58.56 -9.10
N LYS A 37 13.08 -58.16 -10.30
CA LYS A 37 12.88 -56.75 -10.70
C LYS A 37 11.79 -56.24 -9.75
N ALA A 38 12.19 -55.46 -8.76
CA ALA A 38 11.27 -54.77 -7.87
C ALA A 38 10.27 -54.02 -8.76
N ALA A 39 9.00 -54.34 -8.67
CA ALA A 39 7.95 -53.66 -9.38
C ALA A 39 7.94 -52.20 -8.86
N GLU A 40 8.46 -51.28 -9.66
CA GLU A 40 8.43 -49.86 -9.34
C GLU A 40 6.97 -49.46 -9.14
N THR A 41 6.64 -49.03 -7.93
CA THR A 41 5.32 -48.47 -7.62
C THR A 41 5.05 -47.36 -8.61
N PRO A 42 3.89 -47.35 -9.33
CA PRO A 42 3.58 -46.31 -10.24
C PRO A 42 3.65 -44.94 -9.54
N GLN A 43 4.47 -44.04 -10.03
CA GLN A 43 4.64 -42.69 -9.48
C GLN A 43 4.19 -41.64 -10.47
N PRO A 44 3.65 -40.50 -10.01
CA PRO A 44 3.41 -39.34 -10.86
C PRO A 44 4.74 -38.67 -11.22
N ALA A 45 4.77 -37.96 -12.36
CA ALA A 45 5.93 -37.16 -12.78
C ALA A 45 5.44 -35.89 -13.45
N ILE A 46 5.80 -34.75 -12.86
CA ILE A 46 5.44 -33.43 -13.40
C ILE A 46 6.45 -33.00 -14.45
N ASP A 47 5.96 -32.68 -15.63
CA ASP A 47 6.75 -32.06 -16.69
C ASP A 47 6.10 -30.75 -17.13
N ILE A 48 6.90 -29.69 -17.18
CA ILE A 48 6.48 -28.36 -17.66
C ILE A 48 7.57 -27.86 -18.60
N VAL A 49 7.29 -27.95 -19.91
CA VAL A 49 8.28 -27.68 -20.96
C VAL A 49 8.78 -26.23 -20.90
N ASN A 50 7.87 -25.27 -20.73
CA ASN A 50 8.19 -23.86 -20.71
C ASN A 50 7.97 -23.27 -19.31
N LYS A 51 8.93 -23.48 -18.42
CA LYS A 51 8.87 -22.95 -17.04
C LYS A 51 9.09 -21.46 -16.97
N ILE A 52 9.59 -20.81 -18.02
CA ILE A 52 9.83 -19.39 -18.13
C ILE A 52 9.04 -18.85 -19.31
N GLN A 53 8.18 -17.88 -19.07
CA GLN A 53 7.51 -17.12 -20.13
C GLN A 53 8.00 -15.67 -20.09
N ASP A 54 8.53 -15.22 -21.21
CA ASP A 54 9.00 -13.84 -21.39
C ASP A 54 8.06 -13.12 -22.36
N PHE A 55 7.41 -12.07 -21.86
CA PHE A 55 6.45 -11.26 -22.63
C PHE A 55 7.12 -10.06 -23.32
N GLY A 56 8.43 -9.93 -23.21
CA GLY A 56 9.17 -8.80 -23.79
C GLY A 56 8.73 -7.47 -23.19
N THR A 57 8.67 -6.43 -24.03
CA THR A 57 8.21 -5.09 -23.60
C THR A 57 6.68 -5.02 -23.56
N VAL A 58 6.14 -4.69 -22.41
CA VAL A 58 4.69 -4.52 -22.20
C VAL A 58 4.37 -3.12 -21.66
N PRO A 59 3.23 -2.54 -22.05
CA PRO A 59 2.75 -1.28 -21.50
C PRO A 59 2.50 -1.38 -20.00
N LYS A 60 2.87 -0.33 -19.25
CA LYS A 60 2.51 -0.21 -17.85
C LYS A 60 0.99 -0.12 -17.68
N GLY A 61 0.44 -0.95 -16.79
CA GLY A 61 -1.01 -1.06 -16.55
C GLY A 61 -1.68 -2.19 -17.34
N GLU A 62 -0.96 -2.81 -18.28
CA GLU A 62 -1.46 -4.01 -18.97
C GLU A 62 -1.48 -5.21 -18.01
N LYS A 63 -2.49 -6.06 -18.14
CA LYS A 63 -2.57 -7.33 -17.42
C LYS A 63 -2.00 -8.45 -18.26
N ILE A 64 -0.85 -8.98 -17.81
CA ILE A 64 -0.21 -10.13 -18.44
C ILE A 64 -0.92 -11.39 -17.96
N LYS A 65 -1.34 -12.25 -18.89
CA LYS A 65 -1.91 -13.56 -18.60
C LYS A 65 -0.95 -14.65 -19.06
N ALA A 66 -0.25 -15.27 -18.11
CA ALA A 66 0.65 -16.39 -18.35
C ALA A 66 -0.09 -17.72 -18.18
N THR A 67 0.04 -18.62 -19.16
CA THR A 67 -0.57 -19.95 -19.12
C THR A 67 0.50 -21.00 -19.34
N PHE A 68 0.73 -21.84 -18.34
CA PHE A 68 1.71 -22.94 -18.36
C PHE A 68 0.99 -24.26 -18.59
N GLU A 69 1.46 -25.04 -19.53
CA GLU A 69 1.01 -26.42 -19.74
C GLU A 69 1.80 -27.35 -18.84
N VAL A 70 1.06 -28.15 -18.07
CA VAL A 70 1.61 -29.16 -17.15
C VAL A 70 1.23 -30.52 -17.66
N ARG A 71 2.20 -31.38 -17.91
CA ARG A 71 2.01 -32.76 -18.34
C ARG A 71 2.38 -33.74 -17.25
N ASN A 72 1.58 -34.78 -17.06
CA ASN A 72 1.93 -35.91 -16.24
C ASN A 72 2.60 -36.99 -17.10
N THR A 73 3.93 -37.10 -17.02
CA THR A 73 4.72 -38.12 -17.73
C THR A 73 4.90 -39.41 -16.93
N GLY A 74 4.34 -39.46 -15.71
CA GLY A 74 4.39 -40.61 -14.82
C GLY A 74 3.31 -41.66 -15.12
N LYS A 75 3.22 -42.64 -14.25
CA LYS A 75 2.30 -43.81 -14.34
C LYS A 75 1.19 -43.78 -13.28
N ALA A 76 1.19 -42.77 -12.38
CA ALA A 76 0.14 -42.56 -11.38
C ALA A 76 -0.45 -41.15 -11.57
N PRO A 77 -1.67 -40.86 -11.05
CA PRO A 77 -2.25 -39.54 -11.09
C PRO A 77 -1.34 -38.47 -10.45
N LEU A 78 -1.11 -37.35 -11.15
CA LEU A 78 -0.39 -36.19 -10.65
C LEU A 78 -1.40 -35.24 -10.01
N GLU A 79 -1.20 -34.98 -8.72
CA GLU A 79 -2.00 -34.02 -7.98
C GLU A 79 -1.21 -32.73 -7.73
N ILE A 80 -1.73 -31.59 -8.17
CA ILE A 80 -1.23 -30.27 -7.83
C ILE A 80 -1.96 -29.81 -6.58
N SER A 81 -1.27 -29.86 -5.45
CA SER A 81 -1.84 -29.54 -4.13
C SER A 81 -1.99 -28.04 -3.93
N GLN A 82 -1.03 -27.26 -4.43
CA GLN A 82 -1.01 -25.81 -4.27
C GLN A 82 -0.26 -25.11 -5.41
N VAL A 83 -0.76 -23.92 -5.80
CA VAL A 83 -0.06 -22.98 -6.67
C VAL A 83 0.02 -21.65 -5.93
N ARG A 84 1.24 -21.19 -5.63
CA ARG A 84 1.49 -20.00 -4.81
C ARG A 84 2.31 -18.96 -5.58
N PRO A 85 1.78 -17.77 -5.85
CA PRO A 85 2.56 -16.65 -6.35
C PRO A 85 3.44 -16.06 -5.25
N THR A 86 4.66 -15.61 -5.58
CA THR A 86 5.58 -15.06 -4.59
C THR A 86 5.29 -13.59 -4.27
N CYS A 87 4.91 -12.78 -5.25
CA CYS A 87 4.46 -11.39 -5.03
C CYS A 87 3.86 -10.78 -6.31
N GLY A 88 2.78 -10.03 -6.17
CA GLY A 88 2.18 -9.23 -7.23
C GLY A 88 1.56 -9.99 -8.40
N CYS A 89 1.47 -11.31 -8.33
CA CYS A 89 0.72 -12.15 -9.25
C CYS A 89 -0.54 -12.68 -8.55
N THR A 90 -1.56 -13.00 -9.34
CA THR A 90 -2.75 -13.73 -8.89
C THR A 90 -2.82 -15.03 -9.66
N VAL A 91 -3.04 -16.16 -8.98
CA VAL A 91 -3.33 -17.43 -9.67
C VAL A 91 -4.80 -17.42 -10.05
N ALA A 92 -5.08 -17.39 -11.35
CA ALA A 92 -6.43 -17.35 -11.87
C ALA A 92 -7.08 -18.74 -11.86
N SER A 93 -6.32 -19.81 -12.23
CA SER A 93 -6.80 -21.20 -12.22
C SER A 93 -5.67 -22.20 -12.35
N PHE A 94 -5.90 -23.43 -11.91
CA PHE A 94 -5.03 -24.58 -12.21
C PHE A 94 -5.81 -25.89 -12.21
N THR A 95 -5.34 -26.85 -13.02
CA THR A 95 -5.85 -28.21 -13.06
C THR A 95 -5.30 -28.96 -11.84
N ARG A 96 -6.19 -29.40 -10.96
CA ARG A 96 -5.78 -30.01 -9.67
C ARG A 96 -5.26 -31.43 -9.85
N GLU A 97 -5.90 -32.23 -10.70
CA GLU A 97 -5.55 -33.64 -10.94
C GLU A 97 -5.33 -33.88 -12.45
N ILE A 98 -4.22 -34.53 -12.78
CA ILE A 98 -3.83 -34.83 -14.16
C ILE A 98 -3.56 -36.33 -14.26
N ALA A 99 -4.35 -37.04 -15.06
CA ALA A 99 -4.18 -38.47 -15.29
C ALA A 99 -2.83 -38.79 -15.97
N PRO A 100 -2.30 -40.03 -15.83
CA PRO A 100 -1.10 -40.46 -16.55
C PRO A 100 -1.16 -40.16 -18.05
N GLY A 101 -0.15 -39.52 -18.59
CA GLY A 101 -0.04 -39.13 -19.99
C GLY A 101 -0.91 -37.93 -20.42
N ALA A 102 -1.76 -37.40 -19.54
CA ALA A 102 -2.60 -36.20 -19.81
C ALA A 102 -1.87 -34.91 -19.51
N SER A 103 -2.47 -33.79 -19.96
CA SER A 103 -2.02 -32.42 -19.68
C SER A 103 -3.07 -31.63 -18.94
N GLY A 104 -2.61 -30.69 -18.11
CA GLY A 104 -3.39 -29.67 -17.43
C GLY A 104 -2.81 -28.28 -17.67
N LYS A 105 -3.42 -27.26 -17.08
CA LYS A 105 -2.99 -25.86 -17.24
C LYS A 105 -2.90 -25.15 -15.88
N ILE A 106 -1.93 -24.25 -15.78
CA ILE A 106 -1.82 -23.28 -14.69
C ILE A 106 -1.86 -21.89 -15.33
N THR A 107 -2.78 -21.04 -14.90
CA THR A 107 -2.89 -19.67 -15.39
C THR A 107 -2.61 -18.71 -14.26
N ALA A 108 -1.75 -17.72 -14.51
CA ALA A 108 -1.40 -16.67 -13.57
C ALA A 108 -1.50 -15.30 -14.23
N ASP A 109 -2.12 -14.35 -13.55
CA ASP A 109 -2.28 -12.96 -14.01
C ASP A 109 -1.29 -12.06 -13.26
N VAL A 110 -0.63 -11.14 -13.99
CA VAL A 110 0.26 -10.12 -13.44
C VAL A 110 -0.29 -8.75 -13.83
N ASP A 111 -0.66 -7.94 -12.83
CA ASP A 111 -0.99 -6.54 -13.05
C ASP A 111 0.30 -5.71 -13.08
N THR A 112 0.58 -5.07 -14.22
CA THR A 112 1.81 -4.30 -14.41
C THR A 112 1.72 -2.85 -13.93
N ALA A 113 0.57 -2.38 -13.42
CA ALA A 113 0.37 -0.98 -13.01
C ALA A 113 1.34 -0.51 -11.93
N GLY A 114 1.74 -1.42 -11.02
CA GLY A 114 2.68 -1.13 -9.93
C GLY A 114 4.17 -1.25 -10.31
N PHE A 115 4.50 -1.64 -11.55
CA PHE A 115 5.87 -1.93 -11.94
C PHE A 115 6.40 -0.98 -13.01
N THR A 116 7.72 -0.90 -13.14
CA THR A 116 8.44 -0.18 -14.19
C THR A 116 9.80 -0.82 -14.39
N GLY A 117 10.21 -1.01 -15.65
CA GLY A 117 11.44 -1.71 -16.02
C GLY A 117 11.31 -3.23 -16.00
N PRO A 118 12.43 -3.96 -16.02
CA PRO A 118 12.43 -5.41 -16.04
C PRO A 118 11.79 -6.01 -14.78
N ILE A 119 10.85 -6.92 -14.97
CA ILE A 119 10.25 -7.70 -13.88
C ILE A 119 10.47 -9.19 -14.10
N SER A 120 10.59 -9.92 -12.99
CA SER A 120 10.63 -11.37 -12.93
C SER A 120 9.76 -11.82 -11.76
N LYS A 121 8.68 -12.53 -12.04
CA LYS A 121 7.72 -13.01 -11.05
C LYS A 121 7.72 -14.51 -11.03
N ALA A 122 7.72 -15.09 -9.82
CA ALA A 122 7.74 -16.53 -9.62
C ALA A 122 6.37 -17.04 -9.14
N VAL A 123 5.99 -18.22 -9.62
CA VAL A 123 4.83 -18.99 -9.17
C VAL A 123 5.31 -20.38 -8.78
N LEU A 124 5.17 -20.72 -7.50
CA LEU A 124 5.56 -22.01 -6.94
C LEU A 124 4.41 -23.00 -7.12
N VAL A 125 4.69 -24.15 -7.72
CA VAL A 125 3.76 -25.25 -7.94
C VAL A 125 4.16 -26.40 -7.04
N PHE A 126 3.27 -26.87 -6.20
CA PHE A 126 3.49 -28.02 -5.32
C PHE A 126 2.68 -29.21 -5.79
N SER A 127 3.31 -30.37 -5.87
CA SER A 127 2.69 -31.60 -6.34
C SER A 127 3.11 -32.83 -5.53
N ASN A 128 2.46 -33.94 -5.82
CA ASN A 128 2.78 -35.27 -5.24
C ASN A 128 3.90 -36.00 -6.03
N ASP A 129 4.59 -35.33 -6.97
CA ASP A 129 5.77 -35.91 -7.62
C ASP A 129 6.91 -36.04 -6.60
N PRO A 130 7.39 -37.24 -6.28
CA PRO A 130 8.43 -37.44 -5.28
C PRO A 130 9.81 -36.91 -5.72
N THR A 131 10.03 -36.75 -7.04
CA THR A 131 11.30 -36.25 -7.60
C THR A 131 11.30 -34.75 -7.79
N ALA A 132 10.12 -34.16 -7.96
CA ALA A 132 9.92 -32.72 -8.16
C ALA A 132 8.70 -32.22 -7.36
N PRO A 133 8.72 -32.30 -6.02
CA PRO A 133 7.57 -31.93 -5.18
C PRO A 133 7.26 -30.41 -5.27
N GLN A 134 8.21 -29.62 -5.75
CA GLN A 134 8.06 -28.20 -6.00
C GLN A 134 8.70 -27.81 -7.32
N VAL A 135 7.94 -27.12 -8.17
CA VAL A 135 8.43 -26.52 -9.43
C VAL A 135 8.24 -25.01 -9.39
N ASN A 136 9.22 -24.27 -9.89
CA ASN A 136 9.16 -22.82 -10.00
C ASN A 136 8.86 -22.42 -11.47
N LEU A 137 7.78 -21.68 -11.66
CA LEU A 137 7.42 -21.04 -12.94
C LEU A 137 7.80 -19.56 -12.87
N VAL A 138 8.28 -19.01 -13.96
CA VAL A 138 8.78 -17.62 -14.02
C VAL A 138 8.08 -16.86 -15.14
N ILE A 139 7.58 -15.68 -14.82
CA ILE A 139 6.98 -14.72 -15.75
C ILE A 139 7.92 -13.51 -15.82
N LYS A 140 8.42 -13.20 -17.02
CA LYS A 140 9.30 -12.05 -17.26
C LYS A 140 8.61 -11.05 -18.18
N ALA A 141 8.87 -9.77 -17.94
CA ALA A 141 8.51 -8.68 -18.85
C ALA A 141 9.39 -7.45 -18.58
N ASP A 142 9.51 -6.56 -19.56
CA ASP A 142 10.08 -5.20 -19.41
C ASP A 142 8.91 -4.21 -19.45
N VAL A 143 8.45 -3.76 -18.28
CA VAL A 143 7.29 -2.88 -18.14
C VAL A 143 7.69 -1.44 -18.42
N ARG A 144 7.11 -0.84 -19.46
CA ARG A 144 7.42 0.54 -19.87
C ARG A 144 6.18 1.42 -19.85
N ALA A 145 6.33 2.62 -19.30
CA ALA A 145 5.34 3.67 -19.49
C ALA A 145 5.59 4.28 -20.88
N PHE A 146 4.57 4.28 -21.74
CA PHE A 146 4.64 4.93 -23.06
C PHE A 146 4.17 6.38 -23.00
N VAL A 147 3.40 6.75 -21.96
CA VAL A 147 3.15 8.12 -21.54
C VAL A 147 3.68 8.26 -20.12
N GLU A 148 4.70 9.08 -19.95
CA GLU A 148 5.29 9.39 -18.65
C GLU A 148 4.64 10.60 -18.04
N VAL A 149 4.47 10.58 -16.71
CA VAL A 149 4.00 11.71 -15.92
C VAL A 149 5.17 12.31 -15.15
N LEU A 150 5.44 13.57 -15.40
CA LEU A 150 6.58 14.27 -14.84
C LEU A 150 6.13 15.36 -13.84
N PRO A 151 6.85 15.51 -12.74
CA PRO A 151 8.06 14.77 -12.35
C PRO A 151 7.78 13.33 -11.90
N ARG A 152 6.52 12.99 -11.57
CA ARG A 152 6.05 11.65 -11.15
C ARG A 152 4.52 11.60 -11.18
N PRO A 153 3.89 10.41 -11.27
CA PRO A 153 2.43 10.29 -11.30
C PRO A 153 1.80 10.46 -9.91
N LEU A 154 2.14 11.57 -9.24
CA LEU A 154 1.68 11.91 -7.91
C LEU A 154 1.54 13.42 -7.75
N VAL A 155 0.36 13.86 -7.33
CA VAL A 155 0.06 15.22 -6.90
C VAL A 155 0.01 15.26 -5.38
N ILE A 156 0.73 16.20 -4.77
CA ILE A 156 0.74 16.38 -3.33
C ILE A 156 0.23 17.78 -2.99
N PHE A 157 -0.85 17.84 -2.25
CA PHE A 157 -1.39 19.07 -1.70
C PHE A 157 -1.02 19.16 -0.22
N THR A 158 0.12 19.81 0.05
CA THR A 158 0.53 20.14 1.41
C THR A 158 -0.08 21.50 1.81
N ASN A 159 -0.57 21.62 3.03
CA ASN A 159 -1.00 22.91 3.60
C ASN A 159 -2.12 23.65 2.84
N VAL A 160 -3.06 22.94 2.22
CA VAL A 160 -4.25 23.60 1.65
C VAL A 160 -5.17 23.98 2.80
N LEU A 161 -5.53 25.27 2.88
CA LEU A 161 -6.51 25.75 3.85
C LEU A 161 -7.90 25.86 3.19
N GLN A 162 -8.92 25.59 3.97
CA GLN A 162 -10.29 25.87 3.57
C GLN A 162 -10.43 27.34 3.22
N GLY A 163 -11.09 27.64 2.10
CA GLY A 163 -11.21 29.00 1.57
C GLY A 163 -10.10 29.42 0.62
N GLU A 164 -9.06 28.61 0.43
CA GLU A 164 -7.95 28.88 -0.48
C GLU A 164 -7.91 27.83 -1.60
N ALA A 165 -7.67 28.30 -2.84
CA ALA A 165 -7.44 27.40 -3.95
C ALA A 165 -5.97 26.99 -4.00
N ALA A 166 -5.71 25.73 -4.30
CA ALA A 166 -4.36 25.22 -4.51
C ALA A 166 -4.26 24.51 -5.86
N THR A 167 -3.20 24.78 -6.59
CA THR A 167 -3.00 24.26 -7.95
C THR A 167 -1.65 23.56 -8.06
N GLN A 168 -1.65 22.39 -8.71
CA GLN A 168 -0.47 21.64 -9.08
C GLN A 168 -0.49 21.35 -10.58
N LYS A 169 0.69 21.32 -11.19
CA LYS A 169 0.84 21.04 -12.62
C LYS A 169 1.74 19.84 -12.83
N LEU A 170 1.36 19.04 -13.80
CA LEU A 170 2.11 17.87 -14.25
C LEU A 170 2.26 17.93 -15.76
N VAL A 171 3.31 17.30 -16.27
CA VAL A 171 3.49 17.12 -17.71
C VAL A 171 3.34 15.64 -18.04
N LEU A 172 2.42 15.33 -18.95
CA LEU A 172 2.34 14.02 -19.59
C LEU A 172 3.14 14.09 -20.89
N ALA A 173 4.17 13.27 -21.01
CA ALA A 173 5.07 13.29 -22.15
C ALA A 173 5.19 11.90 -22.78
N SER A 174 5.28 11.83 -24.12
CA SER A 174 5.60 10.60 -24.82
C SER A 174 7.00 10.11 -24.40
N ALA A 175 7.10 8.81 -24.11
CA ALA A 175 8.36 8.15 -23.77
C ALA A 175 9.06 7.52 -24.99
N ASP A 176 8.30 7.16 -26.03
CA ASP A 176 8.82 6.53 -27.24
C ASP A 176 8.85 7.48 -28.46
N GLY A 177 8.49 8.76 -28.24
CA GLY A 177 8.45 9.77 -29.30
C GLY A 177 7.19 9.76 -30.15
N SER A 178 6.22 8.88 -29.84
CA SER A 178 4.92 8.84 -30.54
C SER A 178 4.03 10.02 -30.13
N ASP A 179 3.11 10.40 -31.01
CA ASP A 179 2.11 11.42 -30.68
C ASP A 179 0.89 10.78 -30.03
N PHE A 180 0.35 11.50 -29.05
CA PHE A 180 -0.91 11.18 -28.38
C PHE A 180 -1.69 12.46 -28.05
N LYS A 181 -2.99 12.32 -27.79
CA LYS A 181 -3.83 13.40 -27.25
C LYS A 181 -4.45 12.95 -25.94
N ILE A 182 -4.71 13.90 -25.04
CA ILE A 182 -5.56 13.65 -23.88
C ILE A 182 -7.01 13.79 -24.36
N GLU A 183 -7.79 12.74 -24.19
CA GLU A 183 -9.23 12.72 -24.51
C GLU A 183 -10.06 13.22 -23.34
N SER A 184 -9.68 12.82 -22.12
CA SER A 184 -10.34 13.24 -20.89
C SER A 184 -9.41 13.08 -19.69
N ALA A 185 -9.70 13.86 -18.64
CA ALA A 185 -9.11 13.69 -17.32
C ALA A 185 -10.22 13.79 -16.28
N ALA A 186 -10.33 12.81 -15.40
CA ALA A 186 -11.34 12.77 -14.36
C ALA A 186 -10.77 12.24 -13.05
N ALA A 187 -11.15 12.85 -11.94
CA ALA A 187 -10.87 12.31 -10.62
C ALA A 187 -11.91 11.24 -10.25
N THR A 188 -11.50 10.20 -9.53
CA THR A 188 -12.42 9.14 -9.07
C THR A 188 -13.46 9.67 -8.08
N SER A 189 -13.11 10.71 -7.33
CA SER A 189 -13.97 11.47 -6.43
C SER A 189 -13.25 12.73 -5.96
N GLY A 190 -13.90 13.55 -5.13
CA GLY A 190 -13.29 14.72 -4.51
C GLY A 190 -13.49 16.02 -5.28
N PRO A 191 -13.07 17.13 -4.68
CA PRO A 191 -13.40 18.49 -5.16
C PRO A 191 -12.37 19.02 -6.15
N TYR A 192 -12.00 18.25 -7.18
CA TYR A 192 -10.96 18.68 -8.12
C TYR A 192 -11.55 19.34 -9.35
N GLN A 193 -10.88 20.40 -9.79
CA GLN A 193 -11.04 20.98 -11.11
C GLN A 193 -9.81 20.61 -11.93
N LEU A 194 -10.04 19.99 -13.09
CA LEU A 194 -8.99 19.49 -13.98
C LEU A 194 -9.06 20.23 -15.31
N SER A 195 -7.89 20.66 -15.81
CA SER A 195 -7.74 21.17 -17.15
C SER A 195 -6.45 20.67 -17.76
N TYR A 196 -6.42 20.54 -19.09
CA TYR A 196 -5.24 20.09 -19.81
C TYR A 196 -5.10 20.83 -21.13
N ARG A 197 -3.85 21.01 -21.56
CA ARG A 197 -3.51 21.63 -22.83
C ARG A 197 -2.25 21.01 -23.42
N GLU A 198 -2.15 20.98 -24.71
CA GLU A 198 -0.89 20.61 -25.36
C GLU A 198 0.15 21.72 -25.15
N LEU A 199 1.39 21.33 -24.85
CA LEU A 199 2.49 22.28 -24.66
C LEU A 199 2.98 22.75 -26.04
N PRO A 200 3.01 24.09 -26.28
CA PRO A 200 3.65 24.63 -27.45
C PRO A 200 5.17 24.35 -27.42
N ALA A 201 5.81 24.30 -28.59
CA ALA A 201 7.21 23.89 -28.72
C ALA A 201 8.18 24.57 -27.75
N LYS A 202 7.98 25.87 -27.46
CA LYS A 202 8.81 26.67 -26.54
C LYS A 202 8.67 26.30 -25.05
N GLU A 203 7.61 25.59 -24.68
CA GLU A 203 7.31 25.19 -23.29
C GLU A 203 7.59 23.70 -23.06
N ARG A 204 7.89 22.96 -24.14
CA ARG A 204 8.19 21.53 -24.06
C ARG A 204 9.51 21.28 -23.34
N ILE A 205 9.57 20.16 -22.64
CA ILE A 205 10.81 19.66 -22.05
C ILE A 205 11.79 19.37 -23.19
N PRO A 206 13.02 19.94 -23.18
CA PRO A 206 14.03 19.67 -24.18
C PRO A 206 14.35 18.18 -24.30
N ASP A 207 14.84 17.76 -25.49
CA ASP A 207 15.31 16.40 -25.79
C ASP A 207 14.25 15.29 -25.71
N ARG A 208 12.96 15.65 -25.52
CA ARG A 208 11.85 14.72 -25.62
C ARG A 208 11.07 14.93 -26.91
N LYS A 209 11.02 13.86 -27.70
CA LYS A 209 10.21 13.82 -28.94
C LYS A 209 8.75 13.47 -28.62
N GLY A 210 7.86 13.75 -29.60
CA GLY A 210 6.45 13.45 -29.49
C GLY A 210 5.63 14.43 -28.66
N SER A 211 4.39 14.07 -28.37
CA SER A 211 3.44 14.94 -27.71
C SER A 211 3.79 15.17 -26.23
N GLN A 212 3.57 16.40 -25.76
CA GLN A 212 3.69 16.79 -24.36
C GLN A 212 2.47 17.65 -23.97
N TRP A 213 1.85 17.26 -22.86
CA TRP A 213 0.63 17.86 -22.35
C TRP A 213 0.79 18.33 -20.92
N GLU A 214 0.35 19.55 -20.61
CA GLU A 214 0.22 20.02 -19.24
C GLU A 214 -1.14 19.62 -18.69
N LEU A 215 -1.17 18.93 -17.57
CA LEU A 215 -2.35 18.67 -16.74
C LEU A 215 -2.28 19.58 -15.52
N THR A 216 -3.30 20.40 -15.34
CA THR A 216 -3.47 21.26 -14.17
C THR A 216 -4.52 20.67 -13.27
N VAL A 217 -4.16 20.46 -11.99
CA VAL A 217 -5.03 19.91 -10.95
C VAL A 217 -5.23 21.00 -9.90
N THR A 218 -6.47 21.44 -9.71
CA THR A 218 -6.81 22.48 -8.74
C THR A 218 -7.79 21.95 -7.70
N VAL A 219 -7.46 22.14 -6.42
CA VAL A 219 -8.40 22.07 -5.32
C VAL A 219 -9.04 23.46 -5.20
N PRO A 220 -10.34 23.64 -5.44
CA PRO A 220 -10.97 24.94 -5.42
C PRO A 220 -11.14 25.49 -3.99
N ALA A 221 -11.28 26.80 -3.85
CA ALA A 221 -11.43 27.44 -2.54
C ALA A 221 -12.65 26.98 -1.72
N ASN A 222 -13.71 26.52 -2.40
CA ASN A 222 -14.90 25.98 -1.76
C ASN A 222 -14.81 24.48 -1.44
N ALA A 223 -13.62 23.88 -1.57
CA ALA A 223 -13.42 22.48 -1.22
C ALA A 223 -13.72 22.25 0.28
N PRO A 224 -14.44 21.18 0.64
CA PRO A 224 -14.67 20.83 2.03
C PRO A 224 -13.36 20.39 2.70
N GLU A 225 -13.29 20.54 4.02
CA GLU A 225 -12.20 19.97 4.80
C GLU A 225 -12.18 18.44 4.69
N GLY A 226 -10.99 17.85 4.73
CA GLY A 226 -10.82 16.41 4.68
C GLY A 226 -9.59 15.96 3.89
N MET A 227 -9.45 14.64 3.83
CA MET A 227 -8.33 13.99 3.14
C MET A 227 -8.50 14.01 1.61
N LEU A 228 -7.40 14.21 0.93
CA LEU A 228 -7.29 14.22 -0.54
C LEU A 228 -6.52 12.97 -1.00
N ASN A 229 -7.15 11.79 -0.93
CA ASN A 229 -6.52 10.50 -1.27
C ASN A 229 -7.26 9.82 -2.42
N GLN A 230 -7.24 10.44 -3.59
CA GLN A 230 -7.96 9.97 -4.78
C GLN A 230 -6.99 9.69 -5.93
N LYS A 231 -7.57 9.21 -7.04
CA LYS A 231 -6.86 9.01 -8.28
C LYS A 231 -7.46 9.89 -9.37
N ILE A 232 -6.61 10.42 -10.23
CA ILE A 232 -7.00 11.04 -11.48
C ILE A 232 -6.69 10.03 -12.57
N VAL A 233 -7.68 9.71 -13.39
CA VAL A 233 -7.55 8.87 -14.58
C VAL A 233 -7.55 9.79 -15.79
N VAL A 234 -6.47 9.75 -16.56
CA VAL A 234 -6.32 10.47 -17.83
C VAL A 234 -6.44 9.47 -18.96
N LYS A 235 -7.44 9.64 -19.83
CA LYS A 235 -7.58 8.85 -21.04
C LYS A 235 -6.82 9.51 -22.18
N THR A 236 -6.13 8.68 -22.96
CA THR A 236 -5.31 9.14 -24.08
C THR A 236 -5.59 8.37 -25.35
N THR A 237 -5.23 8.94 -26.48
CA THR A 237 -5.31 8.25 -27.80
C THR A 237 -4.14 7.29 -28.01
N SER A 238 -3.20 7.17 -27.09
CA SER A 238 -2.08 6.22 -27.23
C SER A 238 -2.58 4.78 -27.06
N PRO A 239 -2.45 3.91 -28.07
CA PRO A 239 -2.86 2.51 -27.94
C PRO A 239 -2.03 1.73 -26.91
N LYS A 240 -0.81 2.21 -26.60
CA LYS A 240 0.09 1.61 -25.62
C LYS A 240 -0.09 2.17 -24.21
N ALA A 241 -0.84 3.26 -24.04
CA ALA A 241 -1.15 3.87 -22.76
C ALA A 241 -2.54 4.54 -22.83
N PRO A 242 -3.62 3.76 -23.05
CA PRO A 242 -4.98 4.31 -23.20
C PRO A 242 -5.45 5.00 -21.91
N GLU A 243 -4.92 4.59 -20.76
CA GLU A 243 -5.19 5.22 -19.47
C GLU A 243 -3.89 5.45 -18.69
N VAL A 244 -3.79 6.64 -18.10
CA VAL A 244 -2.69 7.03 -17.20
C VAL A 244 -3.30 7.40 -15.86
N THR A 245 -2.88 6.73 -14.80
CA THR A 245 -3.34 6.99 -13.43
C THR A 245 -2.35 7.87 -12.68
N ILE A 246 -2.86 8.94 -12.05
CA ILE A 246 -2.12 9.87 -11.22
C ILE A 246 -2.73 9.83 -9.82
N ASN A 247 -1.92 9.58 -8.80
CA ASN A 247 -2.39 9.59 -7.43
C ASN A 247 -2.43 11.02 -6.89
N VAL A 248 -3.42 11.33 -6.07
CA VAL A 248 -3.49 12.60 -5.33
C VAL A 248 -3.45 12.29 -3.85
N THR A 249 -2.66 13.04 -3.10
CA THR A 249 -2.57 12.93 -1.65
C THR A 249 -2.48 14.31 -1.01
N GLY A 250 -2.94 14.42 0.23
CA GLY A 250 -2.92 15.65 1.00
C GLY A 250 -4.16 15.82 1.86
N ALA A 251 -4.42 17.04 2.26
CA ALA A 251 -5.63 17.38 3.01
C ALA A 251 -5.98 18.87 2.84
N VAL A 252 -7.27 19.16 2.83
CA VAL A 252 -7.81 20.51 3.08
C VAL A 252 -8.00 20.63 4.59
N ARG A 253 -7.25 21.52 5.21
CA ARG A 253 -7.30 21.77 6.66
C ARG A 253 -8.29 22.88 6.99
N PRO A 254 -8.97 22.77 8.13
CA PRO A 254 -9.83 23.87 8.59
C PRO A 254 -9.01 25.12 8.90
N VAL A 255 -9.58 26.28 8.70
CA VAL A 255 -8.96 27.57 9.09
C VAL A 255 -8.82 27.69 10.60
N VAL A 256 -9.77 27.16 11.35
CA VAL A 256 -9.70 27.02 12.82
C VAL A 256 -9.84 25.56 13.17
N GLN A 257 -8.77 24.98 13.70
CA GLN A 257 -8.73 23.57 14.12
C GLN A 257 -9.13 23.45 15.59
N VAL A 258 -9.90 22.43 15.89
CA VAL A 258 -10.43 22.12 17.23
C VAL A 258 -10.03 20.70 17.61
N ILE A 259 -9.39 20.51 18.75
CA ILE A 259 -8.88 19.21 19.23
C ILE A 259 -9.13 19.05 20.74
N PRO A 260 -9.90 18.06 21.15
CA PRO A 260 -10.74 17.17 20.37
C PRO A 260 -12.00 17.88 19.84
N GLY A 261 -12.65 17.30 18.83
CA GLY A 261 -13.92 17.78 18.30
C GLY A 261 -15.15 17.38 19.14
N THR A 262 -14.96 16.58 20.19
CA THR A 262 -15.98 16.12 21.14
C THR A 262 -15.34 15.93 22.50
N ILE A 263 -16.04 16.29 23.56
CA ILE A 263 -15.60 16.08 24.95
C ILE A 263 -16.41 14.93 25.53
N ASP A 264 -15.72 13.88 25.95
CA ASP A 264 -16.34 12.75 26.63
C ASP A 264 -15.70 12.57 28.00
N PHE A 265 -16.46 12.82 29.06
CA PHE A 265 -16.02 12.62 30.45
C PHE A 265 -16.12 11.15 30.87
N GLY A 266 -16.75 10.28 30.05
CA GLY A 266 -17.00 8.90 30.42
C GLY A 266 -17.96 8.76 31.61
N THR A 267 -17.68 7.78 32.47
CA THR A 267 -18.44 7.55 33.71
C THR A 267 -17.69 8.17 34.88
N VAL A 268 -18.35 9.07 35.61
CA VAL A 268 -17.73 9.87 36.68
C VAL A 268 -18.57 9.82 37.97
N ALA A 269 -17.92 9.99 39.14
CA ALA A 269 -18.61 10.13 40.39
C ALA A 269 -19.23 11.54 40.50
N GLY A 270 -20.44 11.65 41.08
CA GLY A 270 -21.19 12.90 41.11
C GLY A 270 -20.58 14.01 42.00
N ASP A 271 -19.66 13.66 42.88
CA ASP A 271 -18.90 14.57 43.73
C ASP A 271 -17.54 15.00 43.18
N ALA A 272 -17.15 14.40 42.04
CA ALA A 272 -15.88 14.70 41.41
C ALA A 272 -15.96 15.98 40.56
N MET A 273 -14.93 16.84 40.73
CA MET A 273 -14.67 17.94 39.81
C MET A 273 -13.67 17.45 38.75
N ILE A 274 -14.12 17.30 37.52
CA ILE A 274 -13.29 16.77 36.41
C ILE A 274 -13.28 17.77 35.27
N GLY A 275 -12.11 18.00 34.68
CA GLY A 275 -11.93 18.92 33.56
C GLY A 275 -11.34 18.24 32.33
N HIS A 276 -11.74 18.73 31.17
CA HIS A 276 -11.16 18.42 29.86
C HIS A 276 -10.76 19.70 29.16
N ASN A 277 -9.71 19.62 28.37
CA ASN A 277 -9.17 20.74 27.61
C ASN A 277 -9.45 20.56 26.13
N VAL A 278 -9.92 21.61 25.48
CA VAL A 278 -10.03 21.72 24.05
C VAL A 278 -8.99 22.72 23.54
N LEU A 279 -8.18 22.30 22.61
CA LEU A 279 -7.22 23.16 21.94
C LEU A 279 -7.85 23.73 20.69
N ILE A 280 -7.81 25.04 20.53
CA ILE A 280 -8.26 25.78 19.34
C ILE A 280 -7.04 26.42 18.71
N ILE A 281 -6.81 26.11 17.43
CA ILE A 281 -5.62 26.51 16.69
C ILE A 281 -6.04 27.31 15.47
N ASN A 282 -5.50 28.50 15.31
CA ASN A 282 -5.59 29.26 14.09
C ASN A 282 -4.58 28.73 13.06
N ASN A 283 -5.05 28.19 11.96
CA ASN A 283 -4.22 27.73 10.86
C ASN A 283 -3.99 28.82 9.79
N ARG A 284 -4.69 29.95 9.90
CA ARG A 284 -4.54 31.09 8.99
C ARG A 284 -3.32 31.93 9.37
N GLN A 285 -2.38 32.02 8.44
CA GLN A 285 -1.20 32.86 8.65
C GLN A 285 -1.56 34.36 8.50
N GLY A 286 -0.94 35.21 9.32
CA GLY A 286 -1.08 36.67 9.23
C GLY A 286 -2.42 37.22 9.70
N ALA A 287 -3.32 36.37 10.23
CA ALA A 287 -4.58 36.83 10.83
C ALA A 287 -4.63 36.39 12.31
N GLU A 288 -5.18 37.22 13.16
CA GLU A 288 -5.39 36.92 14.58
C GLU A 288 -6.79 36.34 14.78
N LEU A 289 -6.86 35.16 15.40
CA LEU A 289 -8.09 34.56 15.85
C LEU A 289 -8.52 35.20 17.17
N GLN A 290 -9.78 35.59 17.27
CA GLN A 290 -10.39 36.03 18.53
C GLN A 290 -11.56 35.10 18.87
N LEU A 291 -11.62 34.69 20.11
CA LEU A 291 -12.72 33.90 20.65
C LEU A 291 -13.64 34.81 21.47
N SER A 292 -14.95 34.66 21.29
CA SER A 292 -15.97 35.39 22.05
C SER A 292 -17.15 34.46 22.34
N ASP A 293 -18.06 34.90 23.21
CA ASP A 293 -19.30 34.18 23.57
C ASP A 293 -19.08 32.68 23.88
N VAL A 294 -18.03 32.38 24.65
CA VAL A 294 -17.73 31.02 25.08
C VAL A 294 -18.72 30.57 26.15
N LYS A 295 -19.61 29.67 25.82
CA LYS A 295 -20.69 29.20 26.70
C LYS A 295 -21.01 27.73 26.52
N VAL A 296 -21.50 27.13 27.60
CA VAL A 296 -22.08 25.79 27.60
C VAL A 296 -23.57 25.89 27.93
N ASP A 297 -24.41 25.19 27.18
CA ASP A 297 -25.86 25.20 27.32
C ASP A 297 -26.40 24.44 28.55
N ASN A 298 -25.53 23.77 29.31
CA ASN A 298 -25.87 23.04 30.53
C ASN A 298 -25.15 23.65 31.74
N PRO A 299 -25.87 24.10 32.79
CA PRO A 299 -25.30 24.77 33.94
C PRO A 299 -24.40 23.87 34.83
N ASN A 300 -24.41 22.57 34.60
CA ASN A 300 -23.59 21.60 35.30
C ASN A 300 -22.11 21.67 34.87
N PHE A 301 -21.82 22.40 33.80
CA PHE A 301 -20.44 22.62 33.31
C PHE A 301 -20.03 24.08 33.41
N THR A 302 -18.73 24.30 33.51
CA THR A 302 -18.09 25.64 33.45
C THR A 302 -17.02 25.63 32.40
N THR A 303 -16.71 26.83 31.90
CA THR A 303 -15.64 27.02 30.89
C THR A 303 -14.70 28.11 31.30
N GLU A 304 -13.43 27.96 30.94
CA GLU A 304 -12.37 28.95 31.08
C GLU A 304 -11.55 29.02 29.80
N VAL A 305 -11.27 30.20 29.28
CA VAL A 305 -10.45 30.41 28.09
C VAL A 305 -9.07 30.84 28.51
N ILE A 306 -8.06 30.07 28.12
CA ILE A 306 -6.66 30.32 28.42
C ILE A 306 -5.93 30.56 27.09
N PRO A 307 -5.46 31.79 26.81
CA PRO A 307 -4.65 32.05 25.64
C PRO A 307 -3.24 31.45 25.85
N LEU A 308 -2.91 30.40 25.08
CA LEU A 308 -1.57 29.84 25.07
C LEU A 308 -0.61 30.65 24.22
N GLN A 309 -1.13 31.18 23.11
CA GLN A 309 -0.47 32.13 22.23
C GLN A 309 -1.57 33.03 21.62
N ALA A 310 -1.58 34.28 22.05
CA ALA A 310 -2.62 35.23 21.64
C ALA A 310 -2.77 35.29 20.11
N GLY A 311 -4.01 35.24 19.62
CA GLY A 311 -4.34 35.25 18.21
C GLY A 311 -4.04 33.93 17.46
N GLN A 312 -3.36 32.94 18.09
CA GLN A 312 -2.94 31.73 17.40
C GLN A 312 -3.41 30.45 18.09
N ARG A 313 -3.33 30.38 19.41
CA ARG A 313 -3.65 29.15 20.16
C ARG A 313 -4.37 29.48 21.45
N TYR A 314 -5.47 28.78 21.66
CA TYR A 314 -6.25 28.89 22.88
C TYR A 314 -6.52 27.50 23.43
N GLN A 315 -6.53 27.40 24.76
CA GLN A 315 -7.08 26.25 25.47
C GLN A 315 -8.40 26.68 26.09
N VAL A 316 -9.46 25.91 25.83
CA VAL A 316 -10.74 26.07 26.53
C VAL A 316 -10.85 24.90 27.49
N ALA A 317 -10.72 25.19 28.76
CA ALA A 317 -10.95 24.23 29.83
C ALA A 317 -12.45 24.11 30.07
N VAL A 318 -12.98 22.89 30.04
CA VAL A 318 -14.38 22.58 30.35
C VAL A 318 -14.38 21.67 31.58
N SER A 319 -15.04 22.11 32.64
CA SER A 319 -15.11 21.37 33.90
C SER A 319 -16.55 21.05 34.29
N MET A 320 -16.78 19.81 34.68
CA MET A 320 -18.03 19.40 35.30
C MET A 320 -18.00 19.80 36.78
N LYS A 321 -19.07 20.43 37.26
CA LYS A 321 -19.21 20.82 38.68
C LYS A 321 -19.38 19.61 39.59
N ALA A 322 -19.06 19.76 40.86
CA ALA A 322 -19.44 18.79 41.90
C ALA A 322 -20.95 18.85 42.18
N GLY A 323 -21.54 17.74 42.57
CA GLY A 323 -22.97 17.65 42.94
C GLY A 323 -23.93 17.56 41.72
N VAL A 324 -23.44 17.17 40.57
CA VAL A 324 -24.26 16.96 39.38
C VAL A 324 -25.18 15.73 39.60
N PRO A 325 -26.48 15.81 39.24
CA PRO A 325 -27.41 14.70 39.38
C PRO A 325 -26.94 13.45 38.58
N LYS A 326 -27.22 12.27 39.17
CA LYS A 326 -26.97 10.98 38.52
C LYS A 326 -27.66 10.84 37.18
N GLY A 327 -27.02 10.14 36.25
CA GLY A 327 -27.53 9.89 34.91
C GLY A 327 -26.71 10.53 33.79
N ALA A 328 -27.23 10.44 32.59
CA ALA A 328 -26.56 10.99 31.41
C ALA A 328 -26.62 12.52 31.41
N GLN A 329 -25.47 13.15 31.27
CA GLN A 329 -25.31 14.61 31.13
C GLN A 329 -24.84 14.89 29.69
N LYS A 330 -25.59 15.70 28.97
CA LYS A 330 -25.27 16.18 27.64
C LYS A 330 -25.22 17.69 27.63
N ALA A 331 -24.28 18.23 26.87
CA ALA A 331 -24.14 19.66 26.68
C ALA A 331 -23.47 19.97 25.34
N THR A 332 -23.54 21.22 24.93
CA THR A 332 -22.80 21.75 23.78
C THR A 332 -21.99 22.98 24.24
N LEU A 333 -20.68 22.90 24.03
CA LEU A 333 -19.82 24.08 24.13
C LEU A 333 -19.91 24.86 22.80
N THR A 334 -20.37 26.09 22.87
CA THR A 334 -20.43 27.02 21.73
C THR A 334 -19.40 28.13 21.92
N ILE A 335 -18.64 28.42 20.87
CA ILE A 335 -17.61 29.44 20.84
C ILE A 335 -17.78 30.26 19.57
N ALA A 336 -17.96 31.57 19.68
CA ALA A 336 -17.95 32.45 18.54
C ALA A 336 -16.50 32.84 18.16
N THR A 337 -16.24 32.99 16.89
CA THR A 337 -14.94 33.43 16.37
C THR A 337 -15.08 34.58 15.39
N ASN A 338 -13.99 35.31 15.16
CA ASN A 338 -13.92 36.35 14.16
C ASN A 338 -13.56 35.81 12.76
N ASP A 339 -13.31 34.49 12.58
CA ASP A 339 -13.01 33.93 11.26
C ASP A 339 -14.26 33.83 10.39
N PRO A 340 -14.29 34.39 9.18
CA PRO A 340 -15.48 34.43 8.34
C PRO A 340 -15.98 33.04 7.88
N LEU A 341 -15.07 32.04 7.80
CA LEU A 341 -15.40 30.67 7.40
C LEU A 341 -15.78 29.76 8.59
N ARG A 342 -15.44 30.18 9.82
CA ARG A 342 -15.71 29.41 11.04
C ARG A 342 -16.25 30.30 12.15
N LYS A 343 -17.34 31.01 11.89
CA LYS A 343 -17.94 31.99 12.82
C LYS A 343 -18.40 31.39 14.15
N SER A 344 -18.76 30.10 14.16
CA SER A 344 -19.16 29.36 15.34
C SER A 344 -18.49 27.99 15.37
N ILE A 345 -18.10 27.58 16.56
CA ILE A 345 -17.58 26.25 16.87
C ILE A 345 -18.56 25.63 17.88
N GLU A 346 -19.05 24.43 17.58
CA GLU A 346 -19.91 23.65 18.46
C GLU A 346 -19.20 22.34 18.80
N ILE A 347 -19.06 22.07 20.09
CA ILE A 347 -18.36 20.88 20.59
C ILE A 347 -19.32 20.12 21.52
N PRO A 348 -19.78 18.93 21.13
CA PRO A 348 -20.60 18.08 21.97
C PRO A 348 -19.86 17.64 23.24
N ILE A 349 -20.56 17.65 24.37
CA ILE A 349 -20.08 17.20 25.66
C ILE A 349 -20.97 16.05 26.14
N ASN A 350 -20.37 14.95 26.57
CA ASN A 350 -21.06 13.82 27.13
C ASN A 350 -20.42 13.41 28.46
N ALA A 351 -21.26 13.00 29.45
CA ALA A 351 -20.84 12.38 30.70
C ALA A 351 -21.94 11.46 31.22
N VAL A 352 -21.57 10.47 32.04
CA VAL A 352 -22.51 9.64 32.78
C VAL A 352 -22.13 9.72 34.26
N VAL A 353 -23.01 10.30 35.09
CA VAL A 353 -22.80 10.44 36.54
C VAL A 353 -23.38 9.25 37.28
N GLN A 354 -22.58 8.60 38.14
CA GLN A 354 -22.96 7.44 38.98
C GLN A 354 -23.13 7.78 40.45
#